data_3d080fce78056f88de425b34f1dc3098
#
_entry.id   3d080fce78056f88de425b34f1dc3098
#
_cell.length_a   1.000
_cell.length_b   1.000
_cell.length_c   1.000
_cell.angle_alpha   90.00
_cell.angle_beta   90.00
_cell.angle_gamma   90.00
#
_symmetry.space_group_name_H-M   'P 1'
#
loop_
_entity.id
_entity.type
_entity.pdbx_description
1 polymer ?
#
loop_
_entity_poly.entity_id
_entity_poly.type
_entity_poly.pdbx_seq_one_letter_code
_entity_poly.pdbx_strand_id
1 'polypeptide(L)'
;RWLGLSWTEGPDGEGDHGPYLQSQRSDFYLQAWQRLAQQKDIYPSPQSRRDLETAAFAPHVSDEGESVFPKNYRPNEWVVPEHPGRVPWRFRVPDGKTIQFVDKNFGLVQRVAGTDFGDFVVWRRDNLAAYELAVVVDDYHMEIGEVVRGKDLLTSTARQLLLYEALGWKSPDFFHTNLVLDCNGERLAKRSNGMTIRELRRQGVTPEKVRNHSLEGIRISRHDSSWPNK
;
A
#
# COMPACT_ATOMS: atom_id res chain seq x y z
N ARG A 1 -11.92 14.52 -12.29
CA ARG A 1 -12.80 15.15 -13.30
C ARG A 1 -12.17 16.39 -13.93
N TRP A 2 -11.55 17.29 -13.18
CA TRP A 2 -10.91 18.49 -13.74
C TRP A 2 -9.80 18.17 -14.76
N LEU A 3 -9.06 17.08 -14.57
CA LEU A 3 -8.06 16.61 -15.53
C LEU A 3 -8.66 15.89 -16.75
N GLY A 4 -9.99 15.86 -16.91
CA GLY A 4 -10.66 15.11 -17.98
C GLY A 4 -10.75 13.59 -17.69
N LEU A 5 -10.43 13.15 -16.46
CA LEU A 5 -10.59 11.76 -16.05
C LEU A 5 -12.04 11.49 -15.66
N SER A 6 -12.55 10.36 -16.08
CA SER A 6 -13.86 9.83 -15.71
C SER A 6 -13.71 8.41 -15.17
N TRP A 7 -14.67 7.99 -14.38
CA TRP A 7 -14.81 6.64 -13.86
C TRP A 7 -16.28 6.26 -13.83
N THR A 8 -16.54 5.00 -14.01
CA THR A 8 -17.90 4.44 -14.08
C THR A 8 -18.43 4.10 -12.70
N GLU A 9 -17.55 3.79 -11.76
CA GLU A 9 -17.88 3.30 -10.43
C GLU A 9 -16.94 3.92 -9.38
N GLY A 10 -17.45 4.24 -8.18
CA GLY A 10 -16.64 4.82 -7.12
C GLY A 10 -17.42 5.63 -6.07
N PRO A 11 -16.75 6.27 -5.10
CA PRO A 11 -17.38 6.92 -3.94
C PRO A 11 -18.33 8.08 -4.27
N ASP A 12 -18.18 8.70 -5.43
CA ASP A 12 -18.98 9.83 -5.92
C ASP A 12 -19.86 9.45 -7.14
N GLY A 13 -20.06 8.16 -7.34
CA GLY A 13 -20.87 7.57 -8.39
C GLY A 13 -21.68 6.39 -7.88
N GLU A 14 -22.55 5.88 -8.71
CA GLU A 14 -23.25 4.61 -8.48
C GLU A 14 -22.40 3.45 -8.99
N GLY A 15 -22.68 2.23 -8.57
CA GLY A 15 -22.03 0.99 -9.03
C GLY A 15 -22.44 -0.21 -8.20
N ASP A 16 -22.15 -1.39 -8.70
CA ASP A 16 -22.65 -2.66 -8.15
C ASP A 16 -21.77 -3.19 -7.00
N HIS A 17 -20.53 -2.68 -6.84
CA HIS A 17 -19.55 -3.20 -5.89
C HIS A 17 -19.41 -2.35 -4.61
N GLY A 18 -20.37 -1.48 -4.33
CA GLY A 18 -20.38 -0.66 -3.09
C GLY A 18 -20.52 -1.48 -1.81
N PRO A 19 -20.35 -0.83 -0.64
CA PRO A 19 -19.95 0.55 -0.45
C PRO A 19 -18.48 0.80 -0.80
N TYR A 20 -18.14 2.02 -1.30
CA TYR A 20 -16.77 2.37 -1.74
C TYR A 20 -15.92 3.07 -0.68
N LEU A 21 -16.54 3.50 0.42
CA LEU A 21 -15.82 4.12 1.52
C LEU A 21 -15.34 3.03 2.50
N GLN A 22 -14.06 2.98 2.80
CA GLN A 22 -13.48 1.99 3.71
C GLN A 22 -14.12 2.02 5.11
N SER A 23 -14.57 3.19 5.58
CA SER A 23 -15.30 3.32 6.84
C SER A 23 -16.65 2.57 6.89
N GLN A 24 -17.16 2.16 5.75
CA GLN A 24 -18.43 1.41 5.62
C GLN A 24 -18.20 -0.08 5.35
N ARG A 25 -16.92 -0.53 5.32
CA ARG A 25 -16.52 -1.89 4.91
C ARG A 25 -15.91 -2.71 6.05
N SER A 26 -16.07 -2.27 7.27
CA SER A 26 -15.45 -2.89 8.46
C SER A 26 -15.77 -4.38 8.59
N ASP A 27 -16.98 -4.81 8.23
CA ASP A 27 -17.41 -6.21 8.34
C ASP A 27 -16.66 -7.11 7.36
N PHE A 28 -16.37 -6.65 6.13
CA PHE A 28 -15.56 -7.40 5.18
C PHE A 28 -14.13 -7.59 5.70
N TYR A 29 -13.54 -6.55 6.27
CA TYR A 29 -12.20 -6.63 6.85
C TYR A 29 -12.15 -7.55 8.06
N LEU A 30 -13.17 -7.52 8.91
CA LEU A 30 -13.27 -8.39 10.07
C LEU A 30 -13.38 -9.87 9.68
N GLN A 31 -14.19 -10.19 8.67
CA GLN A 31 -14.31 -11.55 8.15
C GLN A 31 -12.97 -12.07 7.60
N ALA A 32 -12.24 -11.26 6.84
CA ALA A 32 -10.91 -11.61 6.34
C ALA A 32 -9.91 -11.79 7.49
N TRP A 33 -9.92 -10.91 8.50
CA TRP A 33 -9.11 -11.05 9.70
C TRP A 33 -9.42 -12.36 10.45
N GLN A 34 -10.70 -12.68 10.67
CA GLN A 34 -11.13 -13.91 11.35
C GLN A 34 -10.59 -15.15 10.63
N ARG A 35 -10.70 -15.19 9.29
CA ARG A 35 -10.20 -16.28 8.47
C ARG A 35 -8.69 -16.46 8.64
N LEU A 36 -7.91 -15.40 8.48
CA LEU A 36 -6.46 -15.43 8.66
C LEU A 36 -6.05 -15.81 10.09
N ALA A 37 -6.78 -15.35 11.11
CA ALA A 37 -6.52 -15.68 12.50
C ALA A 37 -6.78 -17.18 12.80
N GLN A 38 -7.87 -17.74 12.29
CA GLN A 38 -8.20 -19.17 12.43
C GLN A 38 -7.16 -20.07 11.75
N GLN A 39 -6.63 -19.65 10.61
CA GLN A 39 -5.56 -20.34 9.87
C GLN A 39 -4.18 -20.19 10.55
N LYS A 40 -4.06 -19.32 11.56
CA LYS A 40 -2.79 -18.99 12.23
C LYS A 40 -1.79 -18.25 11.33
N ASP A 41 -2.25 -17.65 10.23
CA ASP A 41 -1.42 -16.82 9.34
C ASP A 41 -1.11 -15.47 9.94
N ILE A 42 -1.91 -15.03 10.91
CA ILE A 42 -1.71 -13.78 11.65
C ILE A 42 -1.63 -14.04 13.15
N TYR A 43 -0.95 -13.14 13.86
CA TYR A 43 -0.76 -13.23 15.29
C TYR A 43 -0.82 -11.85 15.97
N PRO A 44 -1.16 -11.77 17.29
CA PRO A 44 -1.14 -10.53 18.04
C PRO A 44 0.31 -10.08 18.31
N SER A 45 0.59 -8.81 18.04
CA SER A 45 1.93 -8.22 18.20
C SER A 45 1.85 -6.92 19.00
N PRO A 46 1.96 -6.97 20.33
CA PRO A 46 1.80 -5.81 21.19
C PRO A 46 2.94 -4.79 21.10
N GLN A 47 4.05 -5.15 20.46
CA GLN A 47 5.25 -4.33 20.34
C GLN A 47 4.96 -2.98 19.66
N SER A 48 5.44 -1.91 20.25
CA SER A 48 5.38 -0.56 19.67
C SER A 48 6.50 -0.35 18.64
N ARG A 49 6.39 0.72 17.83
CA ARG A 49 7.50 1.15 16.95
C ARG A 49 8.78 1.40 17.72
N ARG A 50 8.69 2.00 18.92
CA ARG A 50 9.82 2.28 19.78
C ARG A 50 10.50 1.02 20.28
N ASP A 51 9.73 -0.02 20.63
CA ASP A 51 10.28 -1.32 21.02
C ASP A 51 11.08 -1.95 19.88
N LEU A 52 10.58 -1.80 18.66
CA LEU A 52 11.24 -2.29 17.46
C LEU A 52 12.52 -1.50 17.11
N GLU A 53 12.48 -0.17 17.22
CA GLU A 53 13.65 0.69 17.03
C GLU A 53 14.74 0.38 18.04
N THR A 54 14.39 0.10 19.30
CA THR A 54 15.34 -0.26 20.36
C THR A 54 15.95 -1.64 20.14
N ALA A 55 15.18 -2.59 19.59
CA ALA A 55 15.67 -3.93 19.26
C ALA A 55 16.48 -3.98 17.96
N ALA A 56 16.33 -2.99 17.10
CA ALA A 56 16.98 -2.87 15.78
C ALA A 56 18.45 -2.40 15.87
N PHE A 57 19.18 -2.68 16.96
CA PHE A 57 20.64 -2.49 17.01
C PHE A 57 21.42 -3.39 16.01
N ALA A 58 20.74 -4.21 15.24
CA ALA A 58 21.25 -4.88 14.04
C ALA A 58 20.15 -4.91 12.97
N PRO A 59 19.91 -3.82 12.24
CA PRO A 59 18.90 -3.80 11.21
C PRO A 59 19.37 -4.63 10.02
N HIS A 60 18.67 -5.71 9.71
CA HIS A 60 18.52 -6.09 8.32
C HIS A 60 17.60 -5.04 7.70
N VAL A 61 18.19 -4.01 7.14
CA VAL A 61 17.49 -3.04 6.31
C VAL A 61 17.42 -3.67 4.93
N SER A 62 16.23 -3.78 4.34
CA SER A 62 16.08 -4.19 2.96
C SER A 62 16.79 -3.19 2.03
N ASP A 63 17.11 -3.59 0.80
CA ASP A 63 17.71 -2.71 -0.22
C ASP A 63 16.87 -1.43 -0.46
N GLU A 64 15.57 -1.48 -0.13
CA GLU A 64 14.64 -0.34 -0.20
C GLU A 64 14.59 0.50 1.09
N GLY A 65 15.45 0.21 2.09
CA GLY A 65 15.53 0.95 3.34
C GLY A 65 14.42 0.63 4.35
N GLU A 66 13.67 -0.45 4.14
CA GLU A 66 12.60 -0.87 5.04
C GLU A 66 13.14 -1.80 6.14
N SER A 67 12.78 -1.50 7.40
CA SER A 67 13.14 -2.34 8.55
C SER A 67 12.34 -3.65 8.53
N VAL A 68 13.03 -4.78 8.49
CA VAL A 68 12.42 -6.11 8.59
C VAL A 68 12.02 -6.39 10.04
N PHE A 69 10.77 -6.80 10.27
CA PHE A 69 10.28 -7.10 11.61
C PHE A 69 11.05 -8.28 12.24
N PRO A 70 11.59 -8.13 13.46
CA PRO A 70 12.42 -9.15 14.08
C PRO A 70 11.62 -10.41 14.45
N LYS A 71 12.10 -11.58 14.01
CA LYS A 71 11.42 -12.88 14.18
C LYS A 71 11.28 -13.34 15.63
N ASN A 72 12.16 -12.89 16.51
CA ASN A 72 12.12 -13.19 17.96
C ASN A 72 10.89 -12.62 18.68
N TYR A 73 10.15 -11.72 18.04
CA TYR A 73 8.87 -11.22 18.55
C TYR A 73 7.66 -12.03 18.08
N ARG A 74 7.86 -13.04 17.24
CA ARG A 74 6.78 -13.96 16.87
C ARG A 74 6.41 -14.82 18.06
N PRO A 75 5.13 -14.85 18.49
CA PRO A 75 4.71 -15.78 19.53
C PRO A 75 4.74 -17.21 19.02
N ASN A 76 5.07 -18.15 19.89
CA ASN A 76 4.99 -19.58 19.59
C ASN A 76 3.52 -20.07 19.60
N GLU A 77 2.74 -19.52 20.54
CA GLU A 77 1.33 -19.87 20.72
C GLU A 77 0.51 -18.61 21.01
N TRP A 78 -0.72 -18.60 20.55
CA TRP A 78 -1.71 -17.56 20.89
C TRP A 78 -3.13 -18.09 20.72
N VAL A 79 -4.03 -17.51 21.49
CA VAL A 79 -5.47 -17.76 21.39
C VAL A 79 -6.06 -16.79 20.37
N VAL A 80 -6.93 -17.30 19.50
CA VAL A 80 -7.68 -16.45 18.56
C VAL A 80 -8.95 -15.99 19.27
N PRO A 81 -9.07 -14.68 19.55
CA PRO A 81 -10.29 -14.13 20.14
C PRO A 81 -11.37 -13.99 19.07
N GLU A 82 -12.60 -13.74 19.51
CA GLU A 82 -13.74 -13.47 18.61
C GLU A 82 -13.54 -12.17 17.80
N HIS A 83 -12.87 -11.17 18.41
CA HIS A 83 -12.55 -9.88 17.81
C HIS A 83 -11.08 -9.51 17.98
N PRO A 84 -10.50 -8.72 17.05
CA PRO A 84 -9.07 -8.36 17.08
C PRO A 84 -8.64 -7.61 18.35
N GLY A 85 -9.56 -6.88 18.99
CA GLY A 85 -9.27 -6.06 20.17
C GLY A 85 -8.38 -4.86 19.83
N ARG A 86 -7.75 -4.29 20.89
CA ARG A 86 -6.85 -3.14 20.76
C ARG A 86 -5.36 -3.55 20.68
N VAL A 87 -5.09 -4.68 20.07
CA VAL A 87 -3.74 -5.19 19.82
C VAL A 87 -3.50 -5.21 18.32
N PRO A 88 -2.35 -4.73 17.84
CA PRO A 88 -2.00 -4.90 16.42
C PRO A 88 -1.85 -6.38 16.08
N TRP A 89 -2.28 -6.77 14.90
CA TRP A 89 -2.07 -8.11 14.35
C TRP A 89 -1.15 -8.03 13.14
N ARG A 90 -0.22 -8.97 13.06
CA ARG A 90 0.74 -9.08 11.96
C ARG A 90 0.54 -10.36 11.20
N PHE A 91 0.71 -10.28 9.88
CA PHE A 91 0.85 -11.43 9.02
C PHE A 91 2.24 -12.05 9.22
N ARG A 92 2.29 -13.35 9.44
CA ARG A 92 3.52 -14.12 9.56
C ARG A 92 4.02 -14.49 8.18
N VAL A 93 5.06 -13.82 7.70
CA VAL A 93 5.62 -14.14 6.39
C VAL A 93 6.32 -15.49 6.39
N PRO A 94 6.23 -16.27 5.30
CA PRO A 94 6.96 -17.53 5.15
C PRO A 94 8.42 -17.24 4.80
N ASP A 95 9.28 -17.22 5.81
CA ASP A 95 10.70 -16.87 5.65
C ASP A 95 11.39 -17.66 4.55
N GLY A 96 12.14 -16.99 3.70
CA GLY A 96 12.88 -17.57 2.58
C GLY A 96 12.02 -17.84 1.35
N LYS A 97 10.69 -17.69 1.41
CA LYS A 97 9.82 -17.82 0.23
C LYS A 97 10.06 -16.65 -0.71
N THR A 98 10.36 -16.94 -1.97
CA THR A 98 10.41 -15.94 -3.04
C THR A 98 9.00 -15.70 -3.58
N ILE A 99 8.52 -14.48 -3.47
CA ILE A 99 7.29 -14.01 -4.08
C ILE A 99 7.63 -13.38 -5.42
N GLN A 100 7.00 -13.87 -6.48
CA GLN A 100 7.22 -13.41 -7.85
C GLN A 100 5.91 -12.96 -8.47
N PHE A 101 5.95 -11.87 -9.21
CA PHE A 101 4.85 -11.41 -10.04
C PHE A 101 5.37 -10.67 -11.27
N VAL A 102 4.56 -10.62 -12.31
CA VAL A 102 4.87 -9.84 -13.52
C VAL A 102 4.13 -8.52 -13.42
N ASP A 103 4.89 -7.44 -13.25
CA ASP A 103 4.38 -6.09 -13.35
C ASP A 103 4.34 -5.64 -14.81
N LYS A 104 3.24 -5.05 -15.25
CA LYS A 104 3.07 -4.68 -16.67
C LYS A 104 4.04 -3.58 -17.14
N ASN A 105 4.66 -2.83 -16.22
CA ASN A 105 5.64 -1.80 -16.54
C ASN A 105 7.08 -2.21 -16.20
N PHE A 106 7.29 -2.90 -15.07
CA PHE A 106 8.63 -3.28 -14.59
C PHE A 106 9.01 -4.73 -14.91
N GLY A 107 8.13 -5.51 -15.54
CA GLY A 107 8.40 -6.91 -15.85
C GLY A 107 8.42 -7.81 -14.62
N LEU A 108 9.29 -8.80 -14.60
CA LEU A 108 9.40 -9.75 -13.49
C LEU A 108 9.96 -9.08 -12.23
N VAL A 109 9.16 -9.03 -11.18
CA VAL A 109 9.53 -8.55 -9.84
C VAL A 109 9.61 -9.72 -8.89
N GLN A 110 10.65 -9.74 -8.06
CA GLN A 110 10.89 -10.77 -7.05
C GLN A 110 11.16 -10.13 -5.70
N ARG A 111 10.64 -10.73 -4.63
CA ARG A 111 10.90 -10.34 -3.24
C ARG A 111 11.00 -11.59 -2.37
N VAL A 112 11.97 -11.62 -1.48
CA VAL A 112 12.19 -12.73 -0.56
C VAL A 112 11.64 -12.38 0.82
N ALA A 113 10.62 -13.13 1.25
CA ALA A 113 10.02 -12.95 2.57
C ALA A 113 11.03 -13.21 3.69
N GLY A 114 11.06 -12.36 4.70
CA GLY A 114 12.02 -12.42 5.79
C GLY A 114 13.39 -11.80 5.48
N THR A 115 13.61 -11.33 4.25
CA THR A 115 14.82 -10.63 3.79
C THR A 115 14.48 -9.26 3.24
N ASP A 116 13.66 -9.18 2.19
CA ASP A 116 13.26 -7.91 1.57
C ASP A 116 12.13 -7.23 2.33
N PHE A 117 11.32 -7.99 3.02
CA PHE A 117 10.28 -7.50 3.92
C PHE A 117 9.98 -8.53 5.01
N GLY A 118 9.57 -8.05 6.19
CA GLY A 118 9.20 -8.89 7.33
C GLY A 118 7.70 -8.95 7.58
N ASP A 119 7.34 -9.45 8.77
CA ASP A 119 5.95 -9.51 9.21
C ASP A 119 5.33 -8.11 9.25
N PHE A 120 4.21 -7.96 8.60
CA PHE A 120 3.56 -6.67 8.41
C PHE A 120 2.20 -6.59 9.11
N VAL A 121 1.82 -5.37 9.50
CA VAL A 121 0.56 -5.14 10.21
C VAL A 121 -0.62 -5.31 9.26
N VAL A 122 -1.59 -6.15 9.65
CA VAL A 122 -2.88 -6.34 8.95
C VAL A 122 -4.05 -5.74 9.72
N TRP A 123 -3.92 -5.62 11.06
CA TRP A 123 -4.91 -4.98 11.92
C TRP A 123 -4.24 -4.05 12.91
N ARG A 124 -4.78 -2.86 13.08
CA ARG A 124 -4.17 -1.78 13.85
C ARG A 124 -4.72 -1.75 15.28
N ARG A 125 -3.97 -1.10 16.19
CA ARG A 125 -4.36 -0.93 17.59
C ARG A 125 -5.64 -0.09 17.77
N ASP A 126 -5.93 0.81 16.84
CA ASP A 126 -7.16 1.62 16.83
C ASP A 126 -8.38 0.87 16.27
N ASN A 127 -8.28 -0.45 16.20
CA ASN A 127 -9.33 -1.36 15.74
C ASN A 127 -9.75 -1.14 14.27
N LEU A 128 -8.81 -0.80 13.42
CA LEU A 128 -9.01 -0.64 11.98
C LEU A 128 -8.13 -1.63 11.21
N ALA A 129 -8.62 -2.10 10.07
CA ALA A 129 -7.77 -2.83 9.13
C ALA A 129 -6.58 -1.98 8.71
N ALA A 130 -5.41 -2.59 8.60
CA ALA A 130 -4.24 -1.92 8.03
C ALA A 130 -4.34 -1.89 6.50
N TYR A 131 -3.57 -1.00 5.88
CA TYR A 131 -3.59 -0.76 4.44
C TYR A 131 -3.52 -2.05 3.63
N GLU A 132 -2.57 -2.94 3.93
CA GLU A 132 -2.34 -4.16 3.15
C GLU A 132 -3.56 -5.09 3.14
N LEU A 133 -4.22 -5.25 4.29
CA LEU A 133 -5.45 -6.06 4.37
C LEU A 133 -6.63 -5.35 3.71
N ALA A 134 -6.80 -4.05 3.98
CA ALA A 134 -7.94 -3.30 3.48
C ALA A 134 -8.00 -3.30 1.95
N VAL A 135 -6.86 -3.02 1.28
CA VAL A 135 -6.84 -2.98 -0.20
C VAL A 135 -7.07 -4.36 -0.81
N VAL A 136 -6.51 -5.43 -0.24
CA VAL A 136 -6.73 -6.81 -0.73
C VAL A 136 -8.21 -7.21 -0.64
N VAL A 137 -8.86 -6.87 0.48
CA VAL A 137 -10.28 -7.15 0.68
C VAL A 137 -11.15 -6.29 -0.24
N ASP A 138 -10.80 -5.03 -0.41
CA ASP A 138 -11.50 -4.12 -1.31
C ASP A 138 -11.38 -4.57 -2.76
N ASP A 139 -10.18 -4.83 -3.23
CA ASP A 139 -9.90 -5.27 -4.59
C ASP A 139 -10.64 -6.57 -4.93
N TYR A 140 -10.65 -7.53 -3.99
CA TYR A 140 -11.36 -8.79 -4.18
C TYR A 140 -12.88 -8.60 -4.27
N HIS A 141 -13.48 -7.88 -3.31
CA HIS A 141 -14.94 -7.70 -3.27
C HIS A 141 -15.47 -6.71 -4.31
N MET A 142 -14.62 -5.82 -4.80
CA MET A 142 -14.94 -4.91 -5.91
C MET A 142 -14.56 -5.48 -7.28
N GLU A 143 -14.13 -6.74 -7.34
CA GLU A 143 -13.77 -7.45 -8.58
C GLU A 143 -12.72 -6.70 -9.42
N ILE A 144 -11.74 -6.07 -8.73
CA ILE A 144 -10.68 -5.32 -9.42
C ILE A 144 -9.81 -6.28 -10.23
N GLY A 145 -9.78 -6.09 -11.54
CA GLY A 145 -8.96 -6.90 -12.46
C GLY A 145 -7.52 -6.39 -12.61
N GLU A 146 -7.31 -5.09 -12.43
CA GLU A 146 -5.99 -4.46 -12.56
C GLU A 146 -5.81 -3.30 -11.58
N VAL A 147 -4.66 -3.25 -10.90
CA VAL A 147 -4.27 -2.19 -9.98
C VAL A 147 -3.19 -1.33 -10.61
N VAL A 148 -3.45 -0.02 -10.77
CA VAL A 148 -2.48 0.98 -11.25
C VAL A 148 -2.08 1.90 -10.11
N ARG A 149 -0.77 1.95 -9.78
CA ARG A 149 -0.26 2.75 -8.65
C ARG A 149 1.23 3.07 -8.78
N GLY A 150 1.80 3.82 -7.84
CA GLY A 150 3.22 4.19 -7.87
C GLY A 150 4.17 3.03 -7.53
N LYS A 151 5.38 3.02 -8.11
CA LYS A 151 6.40 1.97 -7.90
C LYS A 151 6.88 1.84 -6.45
N ASP A 152 6.63 2.84 -5.60
CA ASP A 152 6.89 2.79 -4.16
C ASP A 152 6.05 1.73 -3.42
N LEU A 153 5.07 1.12 -4.11
CA LEU A 153 4.24 0.04 -3.59
C LEU A 153 4.61 -1.35 -4.16
N LEU A 154 5.75 -1.51 -4.85
CA LEU A 154 6.19 -2.82 -5.36
C LEU A 154 6.37 -3.86 -4.25
N THR A 155 6.97 -3.48 -3.13
CA THR A 155 7.10 -4.38 -1.96
C THR A 155 5.76 -4.65 -1.28
N SER A 156 4.85 -3.67 -1.25
CA SER A 156 3.46 -3.88 -0.81
C SER A 156 2.75 -4.92 -1.68
N THR A 157 3.01 -4.96 -2.99
CA THR A 157 2.45 -5.99 -3.86
C THR A 157 2.84 -7.40 -3.40
N ALA A 158 4.09 -7.63 -3.05
CA ALA A 158 4.53 -8.93 -2.55
C ALA A 158 3.82 -9.33 -1.23
N ARG A 159 3.57 -8.38 -0.31
CA ARG A 159 2.77 -8.59 0.90
C ARG A 159 1.33 -8.93 0.59
N GLN A 160 0.73 -8.19 -0.32
CA GLN A 160 -0.66 -8.38 -0.75
C GLN A 160 -0.85 -9.73 -1.44
N LEU A 161 0.09 -10.18 -2.26
CA LEU A 161 0.07 -11.51 -2.86
C LEU A 161 0.07 -12.63 -1.83
N LEU A 162 0.78 -12.47 -0.70
CA LEU A 162 0.70 -13.42 0.41
C LEU A 162 -0.68 -13.43 1.06
N LEU A 163 -1.35 -12.28 1.17
CA LEU A 163 -2.72 -12.20 1.69
C LEU A 163 -3.72 -12.83 0.71
N TYR A 164 -3.60 -12.57 -0.60
CA TYR A 164 -4.42 -13.24 -1.61
C TYR A 164 -4.27 -14.75 -1.54
N GLU A 165 -3.04 -15.27 -1.43
CA GLU A 165 -2.75 -16.69 -1.32
C GLU A 165 -3.38 -17.28 -0.04
N ALA A 166 -3.17 -16.65 1.13
CA ALA A 166 -3.71 -17.11 2.40
C ALA A 166 -5.24 -17.09 2.45
N LEU A 167 -5.86 -16.10 1.80
CA LEU A 167 -7.32 -16.02 1.67
C LEU A 167 -7.88 -16.90 0.53
N GLY A 168 -7.03 -17.54 -0.27
CA GLY A 168 -7.45 -18.35 -1.42
C GLY A 168 -8.14 -17.52 -2.51
N TRP A 169 -7.78 -16.26 -2.64
CA TRP A 169 -8.34 -15.33 -3.61
C TRP A 169 -7.41 -15.14 -4.81
N LYS A 170 -7.99 -14.87 -5.96
CA LYS A 170 -7.22 -14.50 -7.14
C LYS A 170 -6.77 -13.04 -7.02
N SER A 171 -5.47 -12.78 -7.22
CA SER A 171 -4.96 -11.41 -7.27
C SER A 171 -5.28 -10.72 -8.60
N PRO A 172 -5.41 -9.39 -8.62
CA PRO A 172 -5.44 -8.61 -9.86
C PRO A 172 -4.10 -8.62 -10.58
N ASP A 173 -4.07 -8.10 -11.79
CA ASP A 173 -2.84 -7.68 -12.46
C ASP A 173 -2.32 -6.38 -11.86
N PHE A 174 -1.02 -6.11 -12.01
CA PHE A 174 -0.40 -4.91 -11.47
C PHE A 174 0.33 -4.10 -12.55
N PHE A 175 0.15 -2.80 -12.50
CA PHE A 175 0.90 -1.82 -13.29
C PHE A 175 1.43 -0.73 -12.34
N HIS A 176 2.74 -0.72 -12.09
CA HIS A 176 3.34 0.32 -11.27
C HIS A 176 3.91 1.44 -12.15
N THR A 177 3.53 2.69 -11.85
CA THR A 177 4.04 3.88 -12.55
C THR A 177 5.34 4.34 -11.93
N ASN A 178 6.18 5.04 -12.71
CA ASN A 178 7.28 5.80 -12.14
C ASN A 178 6.79 6.87 -11.17
N LEU A 179 7.63 7.23 -10.20
CA LEU A 179 7.33 8.31 -9.28
C LEU A 179 7.60 9.66 -9.94
N VAL A 180 6.79 10.64 -9.59
CA VAL A 180 7.07 12.03 -9.91
C VAL A 180 8.15 12.52 -8.95
N LEU A 181 9.25 13.02 -9.50
CA LEU A 181 10.39 13.51 -8.75
C LEU A 181 10.43 15.04 -8.79
N ASP A 182 11.02 15.65 -7.78
CA ASP A 182 11.35 17.07 -7.79
C ASP A 182 12.65 17.35 -8.58
N CYS A 183 13.07 18.62 -8.63
CA CYS A 183 14.29 19.03 -9.33
C CYS A 183 15.58 18.42 -8.76
N ASN A 184 15.56 17.94 -7.51
CA ASN A 184 16.68 17.28 -6.86
C ASN A 184 16.69 15.77 -7.09
N GLY A 185 15.68 15.24 -7.79
CA GLY A 185 15.49 13.80 -7.97
C GLY A 185 14.83 13.10 -6.77
N GLU A 186 14.34 13.86 -5.80
CA GLU A 186 13.61 13.32 -4.66
C GLU A 186 12.13 13.13 -4.97
N ARG A 187 11.51 12.13 -4.33
CA ARG A 187 10.07 11.89 -4.49
C ARG A 187 9.25 13.12 -4.11
N LEU A 188 8.37 13.55 -5.02
CA LEU A 188 7.42 14.62 -4.73
C LEU A 188 6.42 14.14 -3.66
N ALA A 189 6.60 14.58 -2.42
CA ALA A 189 5.77 14.19 -1.30
C ALA A 189 4.97 15.38 -0.75
N LYS A 190 3.85 15.10 -0.07
CA LYS A 190 3.00 16.15 0.56
C LYS A 190 3.76 17.05 1.54
N ARG A 191 4.85 16.55 2.14
CA ARG A 191 5.67 17.27 3.13
C ARG A 191 6.73 18.19 2.50
N SER A 192 7.07 18.00 1.23
CA SER A 192 8.11 18.77 0.54
C SER A 192 7.63 20.08 -0.07
N ASN A 193 6.51 20.67 0.39
CA ASN A 193 5.89 21.85 -0.21
C ASN A 193 5.68 21.71 -1.74
N GLY A 194 5.55 20.48 -2.23
CA GLY A 194 5.28 20.19 -3.63
C GLY A 194 3.98 20.85 -4.10
N MET A 195 4.00 21.35 -5.32
CA MET A 195 2.84 21.96 -5.94
C MET A 195 1.77 20.89 -6.17
N THR A 196 0.61 21.04 -5.54
CA THR A 196 -0.51 20.10 -5.72
C THR A 196 -1.31 20.46 -6.97
N ILE A 197 -2.00 19.46 -7.56
CA ILE A 197 -2.94 19.71 -8.68
C ILE A 197 -3.99 20.77 -8.29
N ARG A 198 -4.42 20.79 -7.02
CA ARG A 198 -5.35 21.80 -6.51
C ARG A 198 -4.74 23.20 -6.56
N GLU A 199 -3.47 23.33 -6.22
CA GLU A 199 -2.76 24.61 -6.26
C GLU A 199 -2.55 25.05 -7.70
N LEU A 200 -2.13 24.17 -8.61
CA LEU A 200 -2.00 24.47 -10.04
C LEU A 200 -3.33 24.99 -10.62
N ARG A 201 -4.44 24.32 -10.30
CA ARG A 201 -5.78 24.75 -10.70
C ARG A 201 -6.11 26.15 -10.16
N ARG A 202 -5.78 26.44 -8.89
CA ARG A 202 -6.01 27.76 -8.27
C ARG A 202 -5.19 28.86 -8.94
N GLN A 203 -4.00 28.52 -9.44
CA GLN A 203 -3.12 29.42 -10.18
C GLN A 203 -3.50 29.58 -11.66
N GLY A 204 -4.60 28.96 -12.11
CA GLY A 204 -5.11 29.06 -13.47
C GLY A 204 -4.38 28.17 -14.49
N VAL A 205 -3.57 27.19 -14.04
CA VAL A 205 -2.95 26.23 -14.96
C VAL A 205 -4.04 25.35 -15.56
N THR A 206 -3.98 25.12 -16.88
CA THR A 206 -5.02 24.33 -17.58
C THR A 206 -4.80 22.82 -17.38
N PRO A 207 -5.87 22.01 -17.45
CA PRO A 207 -5.75 20.54 -17.39
C PRO A 207 -4.83 19.97 -18.46
N GLU A 208 -4.86 20.53 -19.68
CA GLU A 208 -4.01 20.10 -20.80
C GLU A 208 -2.54 20.28 -20.48
N LYS A 209 -2.17 21.44 -19.91
CA LYS A 209 -0.80 21.72 -19.52
C LYS A 209 -0.30 20.73 -18.48
N VAL A 210 -1.16 20.37 -17.50
CA VAL A 210 -0.82 19.35 -16.48
C VAL A 210 -0.64 17.96 -17.11
N ARG A 211 -1.56 17.55 -18.01
CA ARG A 211 -1.47 16.24 -18.67
C ARG A 211 -0.23 16.14 -19.55
N ASN A 212 0.04 17.13 -20.37
CA ASN A 212 1.21 17.11 -21.26
C ASN A 212 2.53 17.01 -20.48
N HIS A 213 2.65 17.78 -19.42
CA HIS A 213 3.79 17.65 -18.51
C HIS A 213 3.90 16.25 -17.88
N SER A 214 2.78 15.62 -17.55
CA SER A 214 2.76 14.26 -17.00
C SER A 214 3.24 13.21 -18.00
N LEU A 215 3.02 13.40 -19.28
CA LEU A 215 3.45 12.47 -20.34
C LEU A 215 4.94 12.60 -20.69
N GLU A 216 5.56 13.76 -20.43
CA GLU A 216 6.96 14.03 -20.74
C GLU A 216 7.96 13.52 -19.68
N GLY A 217 7.50 12.80 -18.67
CA GLY A 217 8.36 12.26 -17.61
C GLY A 217 8.84 13.32 -16.63
N ILE A 218 7.95 13.77 -15.77
CA ILE A 218 8.02 15.01 -15.03
C ILE A 218 9.19 15.09 -14.05
N ARG A 219 10.10 16.03 -14.27
CA ARG A 219 10.79 16.76 -13.20
C ARG A 219 10.07 18.10 -13.00
N ILE A 220 9.22 18.18 -11.98
CA ILE A 220 8.61 19.47 -11.61
C ILE A 220 9.64 20.28 -10.84
N SER A 221 10.31 21.21 -11.50
CA SER A 221 11.20 22.16 -10.84
C SER A 221 10.39 23.41 -10.43
N ARG A 222 10.67 23.96 -9.23
CA ARG A 222 10.12 25.24 -8.80
C ARG A 222 10.60 26.40 -9.70
N HIS A 223 11.63 26.17 -10.51
CA HIS A 223 12.25 27.15 -11.41
C HIS A 223 11.94 26.87 -12.88
N ASP A 224 11.06 25.91 -13.17
CA ASP A 224 10.60 25.72 -14.53
C ASP A 224 9.75 26.92 -14.94
N SER A 225 10.27 27.72 -15.87
CA SER A 225 9.59 28.94 -16.39
C SER A 225 8.24 28.64 -17.04
N SER A 226 7.91 27.36 -17.26
CA SER A 226 6.61 26.92 -17.76
C SER A 226 5.52 26.90 -16.67
N TRP A 227 5.91 27.00 -15.38
CA TRP A 227 4.98 27.04 -14.25
C TRP A 227 4.87 28.45 -13.68
N PRO A 228 3.69 28.86 -13.18
CA PRO A 228 3.54 30.17 -12.54
C PRO A 228 4.45 30.24 -11.31
N ASN A 229 5.31 31.25 -11.29
CA ASN A 229 6.07 31.65 -10.11
C ASN A 229 5.12 32.13 -9.02
N LYS A 230 5.43 31.76 -7.75
CA LYS A 230 4.78 32.38 -6.58
C LYS A 230 5.22 33.80 -6.42
#